data_5b0143514ae6506ee4398d4154b7ce4c
#
_entry.id   5b0143514ae6506ee4398d4154b7ce4c
#
_cell.length_a   1.000
_cell.length_b   1.000
_cell.length_c   1.000
_cell.angle_alpha   90.00
_cell.angle_beta   90.00
_cell.angle_gamma   90.00
#
_symmetry.space_group_name_H-M   'P 1'
#
loop_
_entity.id
_entity.type
_entity.pdbx_description
1 polymer ?
#
loop_
_entity_poly.entity_id
_entity_poly.type
_entity_poly.pdbx_seq_one_letter_code
_entity_poly.pdbx_strand_id
1 'polypeptide(L)'
;MKILGISGSLRPGSYNTQLLRAAADLLPPGTELEIFEGLRDIPAYVQGEEEAAPTAVRRLKRALREADAVLVATPEYNHSIPGALKNALDWVSRPLGGNPMMGKPALVVGASTGMFGAVWAQAETRKVLGALGARVIDEELPVAKAPDGLNNPQMHRRLAELLRELSASEELVRAA
;
A
#
# COMPACT_ATOMS: atom_id res chain seq x y z
N MET A 1 -11.32 -9.55 -8.82
CA MET A 1 -10.91 -8.69 -7.69
C MET A 1 -9.88 -7.69 -8.18
N LYS A 2 -9.99 -6.41 -7.81
CA LYS A 2 -9.04 -5.37 -8.18
C LYS A 2 -8.27 -4.89 -6.95
N ILE A 3 -6.95 -4.97 -6.97
CA ILE A 3 -6.05 -4.48 -5.92
C ILE A 3 -5.40 -3.19 -6.39
N LEU A 4 -5.41 -2.14 -5.55
CA LEU A 4 -4.62 -0.94 -5.78
C LEU A 4 -3.26 -1.08 -5.10
N GLY A 5 -2.18 -1.09 -5.88
CA GLY A 5 -0.80 -1.06 -5.42
C GLY A 5 -0.33 0.38 -5.21
N ILE A 6 0.20 0.70 -4.03
CA ILE A 6 0.77 2.01 -3.73
C ILE A 6 2.23 1.84 -3.34
N SER A 7 3.14 2.34 -4.18
CA SER A 7 4.57 2.41 -3.83
C SER A 7 4.85 3.68 -3.02
N GLY A 8 5.32 3.55 -1.79
CA GLY A 8 5.73 4.68 -0.96
C GLY A 8 7.02 5.38 -1.42
N SER A 9 7.71 4.82 -2.41
CA SER A 9 8.96 5.38 -2.94
C SER A 9 8.72 6.14 -4.25
N LEU A 10 9.20 7.37 -4.30
CA LEU A 10 9.18 8.20 -5.51
C LEU A 10 10.41 8.02 -6.41
N ARG A 11 11.37 7.19 -6.03
CA ARG A 11 12.61 6.98 -6.77
C ARG A 11 12.34 6.15 -8.04
N PRO A 12 12.81 6.57 -9.22
CA PRO A 12 12.83 5.71 -10.40
C PRO A 12 13.58 4.40 -10.11
N GLY A 13 13.03 3.26 -10.54
CA GLY A 13 13.62 1.95 -10.27
C GLY A 13 13.54 1.50 -8.80
N SER A 14 12.58 2.04 -8.05
CA SER A 14 12.35 1.67 -6.64
C SER A 14 12.15 0.17 -6.45
N TYR A 15 12.80 -0.40 -5.44
CA TYR A 15 12.60 -1.79 -5.04
C TYR A 15 11.16 -2.06 -4.56
N ASN A 16 10.50 -1.07 -3.97
CA ASN A 16 9.11 -1.19 -3.56
C ASN A 16 8.15 -1.23 -4.76
N THR A 17 8.44 -0.48 -5.83
CA THR A 17 7.70 -0.62 -7.09
C THR A 17 7.98 -1.97 -7.77
N GLN A 18 9.21 -2.48 -7.71
CA GLN A 18 9.55 -3.81 -8.20
C GLN A 18 8.82 -4.90 -7.39
N LEU A 19 8.73 -4.75 -6.06
CA LEU A 19 7.98 -5.66 -5.20
C LEU A 19 6.49 -5.71 -5.56
N LEU A 20 5.87 -4.57 -5.88
CA LEU A 20 4.49 -4.54 -6.40
C LEU A 20 4.35 -5.24 -7.75
N ARG A 21 5.33 -5.10 -8.65
CA ARG A 21 5.33 -5.84 -9.92
C ARG A 21 5.47 -7.34 -9.71
N ALA A 22 6.39 -7.76 -8.84
CA ALA A 22 6.50 -9.17 -8.46
C ALA A 22 5.20 -9.71 -7.83
N ALA A 23 4.49 -8.88 -7.04
CA ALA A 23 3.19 -9.25 -6.51
C ALA A 23 2.15 -9.47 -7.61
N ALA A 24 2.16 -8.66 -8.68
CA ALA A 24 1.24 -8.84 -9.80
C ALA A 24 1.38 -10.21 -10.49
N ASP A 25 2.61 -10.72 -10.58
CA ASP A 25 2.91 -12.03 -11.18
C ASP A 25 2.50 -13.22 -10.27
N LEU A 26 2.21 -12.96 -9.00
CA LEU A 26 1.89 -13.98 -7.97
C LEU A 26 0.43 -13.96 -7.54
N LEU A 27 -0.41 -13.15 -8.16
CA LEU A 27 -1.82 -13.01 -7.81
C LEU A 27 -2.62 -14.29 -8.08
N PRO A 28 -3.65 -14.58 -7.25
CA PRO A 28 -4.61 -15.62 -7.55
C PRO A 28 -5.36 -15.37 -8.87
N PRO A 29 -5.85 -16.42 -9.55
CA PRO A 29 -6.67 -16.26 -10.75
C PRO A 29 -7.88 -15.34 -10.50
N GLY A 30 -8.17 -14.47 -11.46
CA GLY A 30 -9.28 -13.50 -11.37
C GLY A 30 -8.99 -12.26 -10.51
N THR A 31 -7.74 -12.10 -10.08
CA THR A 31 -7.28 -10.91 -9.37
C THR A 31 -6.31 -10.11 -10.25
N GLU A 32 -6.43 -8.79 -10.23
CA GLU A 32 -5.54 -7.86 -10.93
C GLU A 32 -4.96 -6.82 -9.97
N LEU A 33 -3.78 -6.33 -10.25
CA LEU A 33 -3.12 -5.26 -9.49
C LEU A 33 -2.84 -4.08 -10.40
N GLU A 34 -3.41 -2.93 -10.05
CA GLU A 34 -3.10 -1.65 -10.69
C GLU A 34 -2.19 -0.84 -9.77
N ILE A 35 -1.03 -0.37 -10.26
CA ILE A 35 -0.11 0.47 -9.48
C ILE A 35 -0.48 1.93 -9.66
N PHE A 36 -0.71 2.65 -8.56
CA PHE A 36 -0.97 4.08 -8.58
C PHE A 36 0.28 4.90 -8.93
N GLU A 37 0.26 5.58 -10.06
CA GLU A 37 1.37 6.39 -10.57
C GLU A 37 1.17 7.90 -10.33
N GLY A 38 0.72 8.30 -9.17
CA GLY A 38 0.41 9.72 -8.91
C GLY A 38 0.90 10.24 -7.57
N LEU A 39 1.65 9.43 -6.80
CA LEU A 39 2.04 9.80 -5.45
C LEU A 39 2.92 11.07 -5.41
N ARG A 40 3.78 11.26 -6.41
CA ARG A 40 4.66 12.44 -6.53
C ARG A 40 3.88 13.75 -6.70
N ASP A 41 2.71 13.70 -7.30
CA ASP A 41 1.92 14.88 -7.69
C ASP A 41 1.00 15.36 -6.56
N ILE A 42 0.98 14.63 -5.44
CA ILE A 42 0.12 14.95 -4.29
C ILE A 42 0.80 16.07 -3.48
N PRO A 43 0.22 17.30 -3.43
CA PRO A 43 0.79 18.39 -2.67
C PRO A 43 0.69 18.14 -1.16
N ALA A 44 1.38 18.93 -0.37
CA ALA A 44 1.26 18.88 1.09
C ALA A 44 -0.19 19.02 1.53
N TYR A 45 -0.61 18.21 2.49
CA TYR A 45 -1.95 18.28 3.06
C TYR A 45 -2.08 19.56 3.89
N VAL A 46 -3.16 20.28 3.65
CA VAL A 46 -3.58 21.45 4.44
C VAL A 46 -5.00 21.21 4.92
N GLN A 47 -5.21 21.24 6.21
CA GLN A 47 -6.53 21.08 6.81
C GLN A 47 -7.43 22.26 6.40
N GLY A 48 -8.65 21.96 5.96
CA GLY A 48 -9.63 22.92 5.47
C GLY A 48 -9.66 23.06 3.95
N GLU A 49 -8.73 22.43 3.22
CA GLU A 49 -8.71 22.45 1.74
C GLU A 49 -9.34 21.19 1.11
N GLU A 50 -10.02 20.36 1.89
CA GLU A 50 -10.52 19.06 1.44
C GLU A 50 -11.58 19.13 0.35
N GLU A 51 -12.43 20.17 0.36
CA GLU A 51 -13.47 20.38 -0.66
C GLU A 51 -12.87 20.75 -2.02
N ALA A 52 -11.77 21.52 -1.99
CA ALA A 52 -11.01 21.90 -3.17
C ALA A 52 -9.85 20.96 -3.48
N ALA A 53 -9.94 19.70 -3.04
CA ALA A 53 -8.84 18.75 -3.13
C ALA A 53 -8.20 18.74 -4.54
N PRO A 54 -6.86 18.75 -4.64
CA PRO A 54 -6.12 18.74 -5.91
C PRO A 54 -6.46 17.53 -6.79
N THR A 55 -6.26 17.66 -8.08
CA THR A 55 -6.59 16.59 -9.05
C THR A 55 -5.87 15.26 -8.72
N ALA A 56 -4.61 15.31 -8.31
CA ALA A 56 -3.86 14.12 -7.91
C ALA A 56 -4.50 13.41 -6.71
N VAL A 57 -4.98 14.16 -5.72
CA VAL A 57 -5.71 13.63 -4.56
C VAL A 57 -7.02 13.00 -4.98
N ARG A 58 -7.81 13.68 -5.85
CA ARG A 58 -9.06 13.12 -6.37
C ARG A 58 -8.84 11.83 -7.15
N ARG A 59 -7.74 11.74 -7.94
CA ARG A 59 -7.35 10.51 -8.65
C ARG A 59 -7.06 9.37 -7.67
N LEU A 60 -6.27 9.62 -6.61
CA LEU A 60 -5.98 8.61 -5.59
C LEU A 60 -7.26 8.12 -4.91
N LYS A 61 -8.10 9.05 -4.45
CA LYS A 61 -9.37 8.69 -3.78
C LYS A 61 -10.30 7.89 -4.70
N ARG A 62 -10.35 8.23 -5.99
CA ARG A 62 -11.12 7.46 -6.97
C ARG A 62 -10.55 6.05 -7.14
N ALA A 63 -9.24 5.92 -7.36
CA ALA A 63 -8.59 4.61 -7.50
C ALA A 63 -8.82 3.73 -6.26
N LEU A 64 -8.76 4.33 -5.05
CA LEU A 64 -9.08 3.64 -3.81
C LEU A 64 -10.54 3.17 -3.74
N ARG A 65 -11.51 3.96 -4.22
CA ARG A 65 -12.93 3.56 -4.24
C ARG A 65 -13.19 2.43 -5.22
N GLU A 66 -12.53 2.45 -6.38
CA GLU A 66 -12.67 1.46 -7.45
C GLU A 66 -11.96 0.13 -7.15
N ALA A 67 -11.03 0.12 -6.19
CA ALA A 67 -10.31 -1.07 -5.78
C ALA A 67 -11.05 -1.84 -4.68
N ASP A 68 -10.98 -3.15 -4.72
CA ASP A 68 -11.52 -4.06 -3.70
C ASP A 68 -10.58 -4.15 -2.47
N ALA A 69 -9.27 -4.06 -2.69
CA ALA A 69 -8.25 -4.10 -1.64
C ALA A 69 -7.05 -3.20 -1.98
N VAL A 70 -6.16 -2.99 -1.01
CA VAL A 70 -4.96 -2.17 -1.17
C VAL A 70 -3.71 -2.95 -0.77
N LEU A 71 -2.68 -2.87 -1.61
CA LEU A 71 -1.33 -3.36 -1.32
C LEU A 71 -0.36 -2.16 -1.25
N VAL A 72 0.18 -1.88 -0.07
CA VAL A 72 1.17 -0.81 0.11
C VAL A 72 2.56 -1.40 0.20
N ALA A 73 3.46 -0.99 -0.70
CA ALA A 73 4.89 -1.32 -0.60
C ALA A 73 5.67 -0.08 -0.16
N THR A 74 6.22 -0.11 1.05
CA THR A 74 6.87 1.05 1.66
C THR A 74 8.38 0.89 1.80
N PRO A 75 9.19 1.87 1.37
CA PRO A 75 10.57 1.98 1.87
C PRO A 75 10.55 2.51 3.31
N GLU A 76 11.70 2.51 3.94
CA GLU A 76 11.90 3.07 5.27
C GLU A 76 12.85 4.25 5.21
N TYR A 77 12.41 5.40 5.70
CA TYR A 77 13.23 6.60 5.83
C TYR A 77 13.27 7.04 7.29
N ASN A 78 14.47 7.08 7.87
CA ASN A 78 14.66 7.44 9.28
C ASN A 78 13.79 6.60 10.24
N HIS A 79 13.75 5.28 10.02
CA HIS A 79 12.95 4.32 10.79
C HIS A 79 11.44 4.58 10.79
N SER A 80 10.91 5.20 9.73
CA SER A 80 9.51 5.60 9.65
C SER A 80 8.96 5.53 8.23
N ILE A 81 7.66 5.80 8.11
CA ILE A 81 6.92 5.90 6.84
C ILE A 81 7.44 7.10 6.01
N PRO A 82 7.62 6.95 4.69
CA PRO A 82 8.02 8.07 3.82
C PRO A 82 7.02 9.23 3.87
N GLY A 83 7.52 10.45 3.93
CA GLY A 83 6.68 11.65 4.02
C GLY A 83 5.64 11.75 2.90
N ALA A 84 5.98 11.40 1.65
CA ALA A 84 5.04 11.41 0.54
C ALA A 84 3.89 10.41 0.71
N LEU A 85 4.18 9.21 1.24
CA LEU A 85 3.15 8.21 1.54
C LEU A 85 2.25 8.68 2.67
N LYS A 86 2.85 9.14 3.78
CA LYS A 86 2.08 9.66 4.92
C LYS A 86 1.18 10.82 4.51
N ASN A 87 1.70 11.77 3.75
CA ASN A 87 0.96 12.91 3.21
C ASN A 87 -0.25 12.47 2.36
N ALA A 88 -0.06 11.47 1.49
CA ALA A 88 -1.16 10.93 0.70
C ALA A 88 -2.25 10.31 1.58
N LEU A 89 -1.87 9.58 2.64
CA LEU A 89 -2.80 8.99 3.59
C LEU A 89 -3.54 10.06 4.41
N ASP A 90 -2.90 11.19 4.73
CA ASP A 90 -3.57 12.32 5.38
C ASP A 90 -4.68 12.91 4.49
N TRP A 91 -4.42 13.12 3.21
CA TRP A 91 -5.45 13.51 2.24
C TRP A 91 -6.58 12.48 2.12
N VAL A 92 -6.25 11.19 2.13
CA VAL A 92 -7.24 10.10 2.01
C VAL A 92 -8.17 10.07 3.22
N SER A 93 -7.69 10.42 4.41
CA SER A 93 -8.45 10.42 5.66
C SER A 93 -9.63 11.40 5.67
N ARG A 94 -9.68 12.35 4.74
CA ARG A 94 -10.64 13.48 4.76
C ARG A 94 -11.52 13.55 3.50
N PRO A 95 -12.76 14.05 3.59
CA PRO A 95 -13.48 14.28 4.84
C PRO A 95 -13.75 12.97 5.59
N LEU A 96 -14.03 13.03 6.90
CA LEU A 96 -14.17 11.83 7.74
C LEU A 96 -15.19 10.82 7.18
N GLY A 97 -16.36 11.29 6.74
CA GLY A 97 -17.40 10.42 6.14
C GLY A 97 -17.14 9.98 4.70
N GLY A 98 -16.06 10.45 4.06
CA GLY A 98 -15.72 10.16 2.66
C GLY A 98 -14.43 9.37 2.48
N ASN A 99 -13.89 8.83 3.56
CA ASN A 99 -12.65 8.08 3.56
C ASN A 99 -12.79 6.73 2.82
N PRO A 100 -12.10 6.53 1.67
CA PRO A 100 -12.22 5.31 0.87
C PRO A 100 -11.51 4.09 1.45
N MET A 101 -10.80 4.23 2.57
CA MET A 101 -10.11 3.13 3.26
C MET A 101 -11.00 2.38 4.25
N MET A 102 -12.12 2.99 4.65
CA MET A 102 -13.02 2.40 5.65
C MET A 102 -13.49 0.99 5.23
N GLY A 103 -13.20 0.00 6.07
CA GLY A 103 -13.55 -1.41 5.84
C GLY A 103 -12.74 -2.12 4.74
N LYS A 104 -11.84 -1.43 4.04
CA LYS A 104 -11.08 -1.99 2.92
C LYS A 104 -9.97 -2.91 3.40
N PRO A 105 -9.85 -4.15 2.85
CA PRO A 105 -8.71 -5.02 3.13
C PRO A 105 -7.39 -4.36 2.68
N ALA A 106 -6.37 -4.45 3.52
CA ALA A 106 -5.08 -3.86 3.22
C ALA A 106 -3.92 -4.76 3.67
N LEU A 107 -2.91 -4.87 2.83
CA LEU A 107 -1.64 -5.53 3.11
C LEU A 107 -0.49 -4.54 2.99
N VAL A 108 0.46 -4.60 3.91
CA VAL A 108 1.67 -3.78 3.88
C VAL A 108 2.88 -4.67 3.73
N VAL A 109 3.73 -4.35 2.76
CA VAL A 109 5.01 -5.01 2.50
C VAL A 109 6.11 -3.95 2.37
N GLY A 110 7.37 -4.33 2.47
CA GLY A 110 8.45 -3.36 2.36
C GLY A 110 9.76 -3.95 1.89
N ALA A 111 10.51 -3.16 1.11
CA ALA A 111 11.84 -3.52 0.64
C ALA A 111 12.85 -2.40 0.94
N SER A 112 14.02 -2.77 1.43
CA SER A 112 15.14 -1.85 1.64
C SER A 112 16.48 -2.52 1.32
N THR A 113 17.51 -1.71 1.05
CA THR A 113 18.88 -2.19 0.90
C THR A 113 19.51 -2.59 2.24
N GLY A 114 18.92 -2.15 3.36
CA GLY A 114 19.37 -2.48 4.71
C GLY A 114 18.96 -3.90 5.15
N MET A 115 19.37 -4.25 6.37
CA MET A 115 19.19 -5.58 6.94
C MET A 115 17.76 -5.87 7.43
N PHE A 116 16.95 -4.83 7.67
CA PHE A 116 15.65 -4.96 8.34
C PHE A 116 14.45 -4.89 7.40
N GLY A 117 14.65 -4.70 6.07
CA GLY A 117 13.59 -4.79 5.08
C GLY A 117 12.41 -3.85 5.31
N ALA A 118 12.66 -2.66 5.85
CA ALA A 118 11.65 -1.63 6.15
C ALA A 118 10.61 -2.06 7.21
N VAL A 119 11.01 -2.86 8.20
CA VAL A 119 10.09 -3.42 9.22
C VAL A 119 9.36 -2.34 10.01
N TRP A 120 10.05 -1.27 10.43
CA TRP A 120 9.43 -0.19 11.22
C TRP A 120 8.44 0.63 10.38
N ALA A 121 8.80 0.94 9.13
CA ALA A 121 7.89 1.63 8.22
C ALA A 121 6.64 0.78 7.89
N GLN A 122 6.77 -0.54 7.80
CA GLN A 122 5.63 -1.44 7.65
C GLN A 122 4.71 -1.37 8.87
N ALA A 123 5.26 -1.50 10.09
CA ALA A 123 4.49 -1.42 11.33
C ALA A 123 3.73 -0.08 11.45
N GLU A 124 4.40 1.04 11.19
CA GLU A 124 3.76 2.35 11.21
C GLU A 124 2.71 2.52 10.11
N THR A 125 2.95 1.98 8.92
CA THR A 125 1.97 2.03 7.82
C THR A 125 0.72 1.24 8.20
N ARG A 126 0.86 0.03 8.78
CA ARG A 126 -0.27 -0.76 9.31
C ARG A 126 -1.07 0.04 10.33
N LYS A 127 -0.40 0.68 11.29
CA LYS A 127 -1.03 1.54 12.30
C LYS A 127 -1.84 2.68 11.65
N VAL A 128 -1.27 3.38 10.68
CA VAL A 128 -1.94 4.48 9.99
C VAL A 128 -3.14 3.99 9.20
N LEU A 129 -3.03 2.89 8.45
CA LEU A 129 -4.14 2.29 7.71
C LEU A 129 -5.25 1.82 8.64
N GLY A 130 -4.93 1.22 9.78
CA GLY A 130 -5.89 0.86 10.82
C GLY A 130 -6.63 2.08 11.38
N ALA A 131 -5.94 3.20 11.62
CA ALA A 131 -6.55 4.47 12.05
C ALA A 131 -7.48 5.06 10.97
N LEU A 132 -7.24 4.76 9.69
CA LEU A 132 -8.14 5.06 8.58
C LEU A 132 -9.34 4.09 8.47
N GLY A 133 -9.43 3.10 9.37
CA GLY A 133 -10.51 2.11 9.36
C GLY A 133 -10.34 0.99 8.35
N ALA A 134 -9.15 0.81 7.75
CA ALA A 134 -8.86 -0.33 6.91
C ALA A 134 -8.78 -1.62 7.76
N ARG A 135 -9.13 -2.74 7.17
CA ARG A 135 -8.90 -4.07 7.73
C ARG A 135 -7.53 -4.56 7.31
N VAL A 136 -6.55 -4.23 8.14
CA VAL A 136 -5.16 -4.50 7.83
C VAL A 136 -4.80 -5.93 8.20
N ILE A 137 -4.18 -6.66 7.29
CA ILE A 137 -3.55 -7.95 7.60
C ILE A 137 -2.36 -7.68 8.52
N ASP A 138 -2.39 -8.23 9.73
CA ASP A 138 -1.36 -8.02 10.76
C ASP A 138 -0.15 -8.95 10.54
N GLU A 139 0.36 -8.89 9.33
CA GLU A 139 1.54 -9.61 8.88
C GLU A 139 2.51 -8.64 8.21
N GLU A 140 3.76 -9.03 8.15
CA GLU A 140 4.80 -8.24 7.48
C GLU A 140 5.63 -9.07 6.50
N LEU A 141 6.14 -8.42 5.48
CA LEU A 141 7.10 -8.99 4.54
C LEU A 141 8.32 -8.08 4.42
N PRO A 142 9.30 -8.19 5.33
CA PRO A 142 10.51 -7.39 5.27
C PRO A 142 11.48 -7.94 4.23
N VAL A 143 11.56 -7.28 3.07
CA VAL A 143 12.52 -7.65 2.01
C VAL A 143 13.83 -6.92 2.24
N ALA A 144 14.71 -7.54 3.00
CA ALA A 144 16.04 -7.01 3.30
C ALA A 144 17.02 -7.18 2.12
N LYS A 145 18.08 -6.38 2.10
CA LYS A 145 19.16 -6.46 1.11
C LYS A 145 18.66 -6.50 -0.33
N ALA A 146 17.62 -5.72 -0.66
CA ALA A 146 17.21 -5.56 -2.05
C ALA A 146 18.38 -4.98 -2.88
N PRO A 147 18.71 -5.51 -4.07
CA PRO A 147 17.90 -6.34 -4.96
C PRO A 147 17.88 -7.85 -4.68
N ASP A 148 18.85 -8.39 -3.94
CA ASP A 148 18.97 -9.84 -3.75
C ASP A 148 17.73 -10.43 -3.07
N GLY A 149 17.19 -9.73 -2.07
CA GLY A 149 15.97 -10.13 -1.37
C GLY A 149 14.75 -10.27 -2.27
N LEU A 150 14.66 -9.47 -3.33
CA LEU A 150 13.57 -9.55 -4.32
C LEU A 150 13.64 -10.82 -5.18
N ASN A 151 14.80 -11.41 -5.32
CA ASN A 151 15.01 -12.65 -6.10
C ASN A 151 14.90 -13.91 -5.23
N ASN A 152 14.63 -13.78 -3.93
CA ASN A 152 14.57 -14.90 -3.00
C ASN A 152 13.28 -15.71 -3.19
N PRO A 153 13.36 -17.02 -3.52
CA PRO A 153 12.17 -17.87 -3.67
C PRO A 153 11.30 -17.98 -2.42
N GLN A 154 11.87 -17.85 -1.21
CA GLN A 154 11.10 -17.87 0.03
C GLN A 154 10.26 -16.60 0.17
N MET A 155 10.81 -15.46 -0.22
CA MET A 155 10.07 -14.19 -0.27
C MET A 155 8.88 -14.30 -1.23
N HIS A 156 9.07 -14.85 -2.43
CA HIS A 156 7.98 -15.03 -3.40
C HIS A 156 6.89 -15.96 -2.86
N ARG A 157 7.24 -17.05 -2.20
CA ARG A 157 6.26 -17.96 -1.58
C ARG A 157 5.46 -17.22 -0.51
N ARG A 158 6.15 -16.51 0.39
CA ARG A 158 5.45 -15.76 1.45
C ARG A 158 4.57 -14.65 0.90
N LEU A 159 5.04 -13.91 -0.10
CA LEU A 159 4.23 -12.90 -0.79
C LEU A 159 2.96 -13.51 -1.40
N ALA A 160 3.08 -14.64 -2.09
CA ALA A 160 1.93 -15.34 -2.66
C ALA A 160 0.92 -15.82 -1.60
N GLU A 161 1.36 -16.24 -0.42
CA GLU A 161 0.50 -16.58 0.72
C GLU A 161 -0.28 -15.37 1.22
N LEU A 162 0.41 -14.25 1.44
CA LEU A 162 -0.21 -12.99 1.89
C LEU A 162 -1.19 -12.42 0.88
N LEU A 163 -0.90 -12.55 -0.42
CA LEU A 163 -1.82 -12.13 -1.48
C LEU A 163 -3.10 -12.98 -1.53
N ARG A 164 -2.99 -14.29 -1.26
CA ARG A 164 -4.17 -15.15 -1.11
C ARG A 164 -5.00 -14.78 0.12
N GLU A 165 -4.36 -14.47 1.24
CA GLU A 165 -5.03 -13.98 2.44
C GLU A 165 -5.74 -12.64 2.20
N LEU A 166 -5.09 -11.71 1.49
CA LEU A 166 -5.69 -10.44 1.10
C LEU A 166 -6.96 -10.65 0.24
N SER A 167 -6.90 -11.59 -0.70
CA SER A 167 -8.04 -11.93 -1.57
C SER A 167 -9.18 -12.56 -0.79
N ALA A 168 -8.90 -13.50 0.11
CA ALA A 168 -9.90 -14.13 0.96
C ALA A 168 -10.55 -13.13 1.94
N SER A 169 -9.80 -12.16 2.43
CA SER A 169 -10.32 -11.10 3.32
C SER A 169 -11.35 -10.20 2.63
N GLU A 170 -11.27 -10.03 1.32
CA GLU A 170 -12.25 -9.27 0.53
C GLU A 170 -13.55 -10.08 0.32
N GLU A 171 -13.45 -11.37 0.06
CA GLU A 171 -14.62 -12.25 -0.11
C GLU A 171 -15.51 -12.26 1.13
N LEU A 172 -14.91 -12.24 2.32
CA LEU A 172 -15.64 -12.14 3.60
C LEU A 172 -16.40 -10.82 3.75
N VAL A 173 -15.88 -9.72 3.14
CA VAL A 173 -16.60 -8.44 3.15
C VAL A 173 -17.84 -8.47 2.27
N ARG A 174 -17.74 -9.07 1.09
CA ARG A 174 -18.88 -9.16 0.15
C ARG A 174 -19.99 -10.08 0.65
N ALA A 175 -19.64 -11.02 1.53
CA ALA A 175 -20.58 -11.99 2.08
C ALA A 175 -21.31 -11.52 3.34
N ALA A 176 -20.87 -10.42 3.98
CA ALA A 176 -21.41 -9.84 5.20
C ALA A 176 -22.33 -8.64 4.93
#